data_2751c988391414b5d53b413ea5465fac
#
_entry.id   2751c988391414b5d53b413ea5465fac
#
_cell.length_a   1.000
_cell.length_b   1.000
_cell.length_c   1.000
_cell.angle_alpha   90.00
_cell.angle_beta   90.00
_cell.angle_gamma   90.00
#
_symmetry.space_group_name_H-M   'P 1'
#
loop_
_entity.id
_entity.type
_entity.pdbx_description
1 polymer ?
#
loop_
_entity_poly.entity_id
_entity_poly.type
_entity_poly.pdbx_seq_one_letter_code
_entity_poly.pdbx_strand_id
1 'polypeptide(L)'
;MKMTPRERVMASVNHQNPDSLPMDLGSNVSAGISGMAYGKLKEYLGITTGHNRIYDVVQQVAQPEIQVLDIIGADVLDVGRVFNTEDSDWYDVTLSNGVAAQWPGWFRPRHNKDGSYEYFDCEGTLIAKMPNGGMCFDQQYFPYKEDYPENYKDLDKEMGKVIWSAMVHSPWDHSSEKYFWETLRERCLVLKNSTDRALMITCGCNFFEWGTFLRRMENYLMDIYEEPEQVLALND
;
A
#
# COMPACT_ATOMS: atom_id res chain seq x y z
N MET A 1 15.42 -32.39 2.34
CA MET A 1 15.24 -31.99 0.91
C MET A 1 15.09 -30.49 0.92
N LYS A 2 15.72 -29.76 0.01
CA LYS A 2 15.58 -28.27 -0.03
C LYS A 2 14.19 -27.93 -0.57
N MET A 3 13.45 -27.15 0.19
CA MET A 3 12.11 -26.67 -0.22
C MET A 3 12.24 -25.54 -1.25
N THR A 4 11.27 -25.46 -2.15
CA THR A 4 11.05 -24.23 -2.94
C THR A 4 10.57 -23.10 -2.02
N PRO A 5 10.71 -21.82 -2.42
CA PRO A 5 10.18 -20.68 -1.68
C PRO A 5 8.71 -20.87 -1.28
N ARG A 6 7.87 -21.30 -2.23
CA ARG A 6 6.43 -21.52 -1.98
C ARG A 6 6.18 -22.66 -0.99
N GLU A 7 6.89 -23.79 -1.11
CA GLU A 7 6.76 -24.90 -0.16
C GLU A 7 7.17 -24.49 1.25
N ARG A 8 8.21 -23.68 1.38
CA ARG A 8 8.68 -23.13 2.66
C ARG A 8 7.64 -22.25 3.33
N VAL A 9 7.04 -21.34 2.59
CA VAL A 9 5.95 -20.49 3.09
C VAL A 9 4.74 -21.33 3.48
N MET A 10 4.33 -22.28 2.62
CA MET A 10 3.19 -23.15 2.90
C MET A 10 3.41 -24.06 4.10
N ALA A 11 4.62 -24.59 4.29
CA ALA A 11 4.96 -25.35 5.49
C ALA A 11 4.79 -24.50 6.75
N SER A 12 5.30 -23.25 6.74
CA SER A 12 5.19 -22.35 7.88
C SER A 12 3.74 -21.98 8.20
N VAL A 13 2.93 -21.65 7.19
CA VAL A 13 1.50 -21.31 7.35
C VAL A 13 0.70 -22.50 7.90
N ASN A 14 1.09 -23.74 7.55
CA ASN A 14 0.48 -24.97 8.05
C ASN A 14 1.12 -25.48 9.35
N HIS A 15 1.88 -24.66 10.08
CA HIS A 15 2.57 -25.03 11.33
C HIS A 15 3.49 -26.25 11.20
N GLN A 16 4.06 -26.46 10.02
CA GLN A 16 5.07 -27.46 9.77
C GLN A 16 6.47 -26.84 9.82
N ASN A 17 7.52 -27.66 10.01
CA ASN A 17 8.88 -27.16 10.05
C ASN A 17 9.41 -26.94 8.62
N PRO A 18 9.67 -25.70 8.18
CA PRO A 18 10.35 -25.43 6.92
C PRO A 18 11.85 -25.72 7.03
N ASP A 19 12.53 -25.86 5.89
CA ASP A 19 13.99 -26.05 5.84
C ASP A 19 14.79 -24.81 6.29
N SER A 20 14.19 -23.62 6.20
CA SER A 20 14.65 -22.34 6.75
C SER A 20 13.46 -21.41 6.99
N LEU A 21 13.65 -20.31 7.74
CA LEU A 21 12.61 -19.30 7.91
C LEU A 21 12.27 -18.65 6.56
N PRO A 22 10.97 -18.51 6.21
CA PRO A 22 10.57 -17.76 5.04
C PRO A 22 11.01 -16.30 5.14
N MET A 23 11.50 -15.76 4.02
CA MET A 23 11.91 -14.38 3.89
C MET A 23 10.88 -13.60 3.07
N ASP A 24 10.41 -12.48 3.60
CA ASP A 24 9.54 -11.56 2.89
C ASP A 24 10.15 -10.15 2.84
N LEU A 25 10.09 -9.54 1.65
CA LEU A 25 10.36 -8.12 1.45
C LEU A 25 9.42 -7.60 0.38
N GLY A 26 8.42 -6.82 0.79
CA GLY A 26 7.52 -6.11 -0.13
C GLY A 26 6.46 -6.98 -0.78
N SER A 27 6.04 -8.09 -0.16
CA SER A 27 4.83 -8.82 -0.58
C SER A 27 3.54 -8.08 -0.17
N ASN A 28 3.66 -7.15 0.74
CA ASN A 28 2.65 -6.18 1.13
C ASN A 28 3.33 -4.96 1.76
N VAL A 29 2.56 -3.89 1.99
CA VAL A 29 3.10 -2.62 2.53
C VAL A 29 3.71 -2.78 3.93
N SER A 30 3.18 -3.67 4.77
CA SER A 30 3.68 -3.90 6.13
C SER A 30 5.01 -4.66 6.17
N ALA A 31 5.32 -5.45 5.12
CA ALA A 31 6.62 -6.11 4.92
C ALA A 31 7.52 -5.30 3.97
N GLY A 32 7.18 -4.03 3.71
CA GLY A 32 7.80 -3.18 2.71
C GLY A 32 9.09 -2.52 3.14
N ILE A 33 9.71 -1.85 2.18
CA ILE A 33 10.88 -0.98 2.37
C ILE A 33 10.57 0.40 1.81
N SER A 34 10.85 1.47 2.55
CA SER A 34 10.64 2.82 2.02
C SER A 34 11.50 3.08 0.79
N GLY A 35 11.00 3.87 -0.16
CA GLY A 35 11.75 4.22 -1.36
C GLY A 35 13.12 4.85 -1.08
N MET A 36 13.22 5.59 0.03
CA MET A 36 14.49 6.17 0.49
C MET A 36 15.51 5.11 0.89
N ALA A 37 15.07 4.09 1.62
CA ALA A 37 15.93 2.99 2.05
C ALA A 37 16.21 2.03 0.88
N TYR A 38 15.22 1.81 0.01
CA TYR A 38 15.37 0.95 -1.14
C TYR A 38 16.40 1.48 -2.14
N GLY A 39 16.39 2.79 -2.43
CA GLY A 39 17.42 3.39 -3.27
C GLY A 39 18.84 3.20 -2.71
N LYS A 40 19.02 3.38 -1.39
CA LYS A 40 20.30 3.11 -0.73
C LYS A 40 20.66 1.62 -0.71
N LEU A 41 19.70 0.72 -0.57
CA LEU A 41 19.92 -0.71 -0.66
C LEU A 41 20.43 -1.11 -2.05
N LYS A 42 19.82 -0.58 -3.13
CA LYS A 42 20.31 -0.79 -4.50
C LYS A 42 21.74 -0.31 -4.68
N GLU A 43 22.05 0.88 -4.19
CA GLU A 43 23.41 1.43 -4.22
C GLU A 43 24.40 0.51 -3.48
N TYR A 44 24.07 0.07 -2.27
CA TYR A 44 24.89 -0.86 -1.48
C TYR A 44 25.12 -2.20 -2.19
N LEU A 45 24.11 -2.72 -2.89
CA LEU A 45 24.16 -3.96 -3.67
C LEU A 45 24.85 -3.76 -5.05
N GLY A 46 25.25 -2.54 -5.41
CA GLY A 46 25.84 -2.23 -6.71
C GLY A 46 24.84 -2.32 -7.88
N ILE A 47 23.54 -2.21 -7.62
CA ILE A 47 22.49 -2.27 -8.63
C ILE A 47 22.25 -0.88 -9.19
N THR A 48 22.69 -0.64 -10.42
CA THR A 48 22.57 0.66 -11.10
C THR A 48 21.46 0.69 -12.17
N THR A 49 20.78 -0.43 -12.39
CA THR A 49 19.71 -0.58 -13.38
C THR A 49 18.34 -0.68 -12.69
N GLY A 50 17.28 -0.60 -13.51
CA GLY A 50 15.91 -0.70 -13.04
C GLY A 50 15.42 0.56 -12.33
N HIS A 51 14.36 0.41 -11.52
CA HIS A 51 13.59 1.51 -10.98
C HIS A 51 13.47 1.47 -9.46
N ASN A 52 13.13 2.61 -8.88
CA ASN A 52 12.68 2.74 -7.49
C ASN A 52 11.23 3.23 -7.53
N ARG A 53 10.30 2.32 -7.85
CA ARG A 53 8.87 2.59 -8.01
C ARG A 53 8.16 2.56 -6.66
N ILE A 54 7.55 3.67 -6.30
CA ILE A 54 6.78 3.81 -5.06
C ILE A 54 5.35 3.34 -5.32
N TYR A 55 5.05 2.10 -5.00
CA TYR A 55 3.73 1.53 -5.26
C TYR A 55 2.70 1.88 -4.17
N ASP A 56 3.12 2.04 -2.92
CA ASP A 56 2.30 2.65 -1.87
C ASP A 56 2.74 4.09 -1.65
N VAL A 57 1.95 5.00 -2.19
CA VAL A 57 2.25 6.44 -2.15
C VAL A 57 1.95 7.06 -0.79
N VAL A 58 1.14 6.44 0.07
CA VAL A 58 0.84 6.93 1.42
C VAL A 58 2.09 6.82 2.30
N GLN A 59 2.67 5.63 2.40
CA GLN A 59 3.83 5.33 3.24
C GLN A 59 5.15 5.43 2.47
N GLN A 60 5.11 5.80 1.19
CA GLN A 60 6.28 5.90 0.31
C GLN A 60 7.07 4.59 0.23
N VAL A 61 6.36 3.46 0.12
CA VAL A 61 6.95 2.12 0.06
C VAL A 61 7.29 1.76 -1.38
N ALA A 62 8.53 1.31 -1.60
CA ALA A 62 9.01 0.85 -2.90
C ALA A 62 8.50 -0.56 -3.20
N GLN A 63 8.26 -0.84 -4.50
CA GLN A 63 8.07 -2.19 -5.00
C GLN A 63 9.45 -2.81 -5.33
N PRO A 64 9.96 -3.78 -4.54
CA PRO A 64 11.27 -4.35 -4.79
C PRO A 64 11.33 -5.10 -6.12
N GLU A 65 12.38 -4.87 -6.89
CA GLU A 65 12.61 -5.55 -8.16
C GLU A 65 13.02 -7.01 -7.95
N ILE A 66 12.71 -7.87 -8.92
CA ILE A 66 13.03 -9.32 -8.84
C ILE A 66 14.51 -9.54 -8.57
N GLN A 67 15.40 -8.75 -9.19
CA GLN A 67 16.84 -8.85 -8.97
C GLN A 67 17.22 -8.67 -7.48
N VAL A 68 16.60 -7.70 -6.80
CA VAL A 68 16.84 -7.47 -5.36
C VAL A 68 16.29 -8.64 -4.55
N LEU A 69 15.06 -9.09 -4.87
CA LEU A 69 14.42 -10.21 -4.20
C LEU A 69 15.21 -11.51 -4.36
N ASP A 70 15.88 -11.73 -5.50
CA ASP A 70 16.76 -12.87 -5.74
C ASP A 70 18.01 -12.82 -4.84
N ILE A 71 18.62 -11.64 -4.74
CA ILE A 71 19.84 -11.45 -3.92
C ILE A 71 19.55 -11.69 -2.42
N ILE A 72 18.42 -11.21 -1.92
CA ILE A 72 18.06 -11.39 -0.51
C ILE A 72 17.40 -12.73 -0.21
N GLY A 73 17.02 -13.50 -1.24
CA GLY A 73 16.38 -14.81 -1.09
C GLY A 73 14.92 -14.71 -0.63
N ALA A 74 14.17 -13.72 -1.10
CA ALA A 74 12.75 -13.55 -0.75
C ALA A 74 11.89 -14.73 -1.25
N ASP A 75 10.99 -15.20 -0.42
CA ASP A 75 10.12 -16.36 -0.68
C ASP A 75 8.71 -15.95 -1.15
N VAL A 76 8.37 -14.68 -1.08
CA VAL A 76 7.02 -14.16 -1.37
C VAL A 76 7.07 -13.06 -2.41
N LEU A 77 6.02 -12.95 -3.22
CA LEU A 77 5.80 -11.84 -4.16
C LEU A 77 4.42 -11.22 -3.93
N ASP A 78 4.36 -9.90 -4.02
CA ASP A 78 3.13 -9.15 -4.15
C ASP A 78 2.43 -9.42 -5.49
N VAL A 79 1.11 -9.66 -5.45
CA VAL A 79 0.27 -9.83 -6.64
C VAL A 79 0.06 -8.49 -7.36
N GLY A 80 0.06 -7.38 -6.66
CA GLY A 80 -0.13 -6.04 -7.24
C GLY A 80 0.91 -5.67 -8.30
N ARG A 81 2.09 -6.30 -8.26
CA ARG A 81 3.19 -6.07 -9.21
C ARG A 81 2.89 -6.40 -10.67
N VAL A 82 1.80 -7.11 -10.97
CA VAL A 82 1.39 -7.41 -12.34
C VAL A 82 0.55 -6.29 -12.97
N PHE A 83 0.32 -5.22 -12.23
CA PHE A 83 -0.30 -3.97 -12.68
C PHE A 83 0.76 -2.87 -12.75
N ASN A 84 0.47 -1.81 -13.47
CA ASN A 84 1.37 -0.66 -13.64
C ASN A 84 2.78 -1.10 -14.06
N THR A 85 2.87 -1.99 -15.07
CA THR A 85 4.13 -2.61 -15.50
C THR A 85 4.92 -1.75 -16.47
N GLU A 86 4.25 -0.88 -17.22
CA GLU A 86 4.87 -0.06 -18.26
C GLU A 86 5.56 1.16 -17.66
N ASP A 87 6.61 1.65 -18.30
CA ASP A 87 7.31 2.86 -17.86
C ASP A 87 6.42 4.10 -17.96
N SER A 88 5.45 4.12 -18.87
CA SER A 88 4.45 5.18 -19.01
C SER A 88 3.48 5.27 -17.83
N ASP A 89 3.37 4.23 -17.02
CA ASP A 89 2.52 4.23 -15.81
C ASP A 89 3.14 5.03 -14.65
N TRP A 90 4.38 5.48 -14.82
CA TRP A 90 5.19 6.11 -13.79
C TRP A 90 5.78 7.44 -14.23
N TYR A 91 6.20 8.27 -13.30
CA TYR A 91 6.98 9.47 -13.57
C TYR A 91 8.05 9.71 -12.50
N ASP A 92 9.15 10.33 -12.91
CA ASP A 92 10.30 10.57 -12.06
C ASP A 92 10.03 11.62 -11.00
N VAL A 93 10.49 11.34 -9.79
CA VAL A 93 10.46 12.23 -8.64
C VAL A 93 11.77 12.11 -7.85
N THR A 94 12.04 13.13 -7.05
CA THR A 94 13.13 13.09 -6.06
C THR A 94 12.51 13.09 -4.66
N LEU A 95 12.80 12.04 -3.88
CA LEU A 95 12.34 11.94 -2.51
C LEU A 95 13.04 12.95 -1.60
N SER A 96 12.50 13.20 -0.41
CA SER A 96 12.97 14.26 0.50
C SER A 96 14.45 14.12 0.93
N ASN A 97 15.00 12.91 0.85
CA ASN A 97 16.42 12.64 1.12
C ASN A 97 17.33 12.71 -0.14
N GLY A 98 16.81 13.14 -1.29
CA GLY A 98 17.54 13.25 -2.56
C GLY A 98 17.61 11.97 -3.39
N VAL A 99 17.02 10.86 -2.94
CA VAL A 99 16.98 9.60 -3.70
C VAL A 99 16.00 9.72 -4.87
N ALA A 100 16.45 9.33 -6.07
CA ALA A 100 15.59 9.23 -7.25
C ALA A 100 14.58 8.08 -7.09
N ALA A 101 13.34 8.36 -7.46
CA ALA A 101 12.25 7.40 -7.40
C ALA A 101 11.23 7.70 -8.50
N GLN A 102 10.20 6.86 -8.58
CA GLN A 102 9.07 7.07 -9.48
C GLN A 102 7.76 6.95 -8.71
N TRP A 103 6.83 7.87 -8.97
CA TRP A 103 5.46 7.78 -8.51
C TRP A 103 4.54 7.31 -9.63
N PRO A 104 3.41 6.62 -9.31
CA PRO A 104 2.47 6.18 -10.33
C PRO A 104 1.80 7.38 -11.03
N GLY A 105 1.51 7.21 -12.30
CA GLY A 105 1.00 8.26 -13.17
C GLY A 105 -0.29 8.93 -12.70
N TRP A 106 -1.15 8.19 -11.99
CA TRP A 106 -2.39 8.71 -11.41
C TRP A 106 -2.16 9.57 -10.16
N PHE A 107 -1.06 9.40 -9.44
CA PHE A 107 -0.77 10.14 -8.21
C PHE A 107 -0.10 11.49 -8.53
N ARG A 108 -0.81 12.59 -8.37
CA ARG A 108 -0.36 13.95 -8.71
C ARG A 108 -0.59 14.93 -7.55
N PRO A 109 0.17 14.80 -6.44
CA PRO A 109 0.05 15.72 -5.33
C PRO A 109 0.53 17.13 -5.72
N ARG A 110 -0.09 18.16 -5.14
CA ARG A 110 0.36 19.54 -5.27
C ARG A 110 1.64 19.73 -4.47
N HIS A 111 2.71 20.18 -5.12
CA HIS A 111 3.94 20.58 -4.46
C HIS A 111 3.88 22.08 -4.10
N ASN A 112 3.97 22.40 -2.83
CA ASN A 112 3.89 23.75 -2.31
C ASN A 112 5.26 24.45 -2.25
N LYS A 113 5.27 25.78 -2.16
CA LYS A 113 6.50 26.59 -2.08
C LYS A 113 7.36 26.31 -0.84
N ASP A 114 6.73 25.82 0.22
CA ASP A 114 7.41 25.41 1.47
C ASP A 114 8.03 24.00 1.39
N GLY A 115 7.91 23.33 0.24
CA GLY A 115 8.39 21.98 0.01
C GLY A 115 7.46 20.86 0.50
N SER A 116 6.28 21.19 1.02
CA SER A 116 5.27 20.18 1.38
C SER A 116 4.48 19.70 0.15
N TYR A 117 3.87 18.52 0.27
CA TYR A 117 2.96 17.97 -0.73
C TYR A 117 1.56 17.85 -0.16
N GLU A 118 0.54 18.12 -0.97
CA GLU A 118 -0.87 18.00 -0.63
C GLU A 118 -1.60 17.24 -1.74
N TYR A 119 -2.39 16.24 -1.35
CA TYR A 119 -3.22 15.47 -2.26
C TYR A 119 -4.70 15.77 -2.05
N PHE A 120 -5.37 16.10 -3.14
CA PHE A 120 -6.79 16.45 -3.17
C PHE A 120 -7.56 15.44 -3.99
N ASP A 121 -8.80 15.16 -3.61
CA ASP A 121 -9.74 14.43 -4.46
C ASP A 121 -10.26 15.29 -5.62
N CYS A 122 -11.10 14.70 -6.46
CA CYS A 122 -11.71 15.39 -7.61
C CYS A 122 -12.72 16.48 -7.21
N GLU A 123 -13.21 16.48 -5.96
CA GLU A 123 -14.12 17.49 -5.40
C GLU A 123 -13.35 18.63 -4.73
N GLY A 124 -12.01 18.53 -4.63
CA GLY A 124 -11.15 19.54 -4.00
C GLY A 124 -11.00 19.36 -2.49
N THR A 125 -11.38 18.21 -1.94
CA THR A 125 -11.15 17.88 -0.53
C THR A 125 -9.68 17.57 -0.30
N LEU A 126 -9.04 18.18 0.69
CA LEU A 126 -7.67 17.84 1.09
C LEU A 126 -7.68 16.51 1.82
N ILE A 127 -7.22 15.46 1.13
CA ILE A 127 -7.17 14.09 1.65
C ILE A 127 -5.94 13.85 2.51
N ALA A 128 -4.79 14.28 2.02
CA ALA A 128 -3.52 13.96 2.65
C ALA A 128 -2.47 15.08 2.47
N LYS A 129 -1.55 15.16 3.42
CA LYS A 129 -0.42 16.10 3.39
C LYS A 129 0.86 15.41 3.83
N MET A 130 1.94 15.66 3.11
CA MET A 130 3.29 15.31 3.53
C MET A 130 4.09 16.60 3.76
N PRO A 131 4.59 16.84 4.98
CA PRO A 131 5.39 18.04 5.26
C PRO A 131 6.72 18.00 4.51
N ASN A 132 7.36 19.15 4.38
CA ASN A 132 8.72 19.21 3.82
C ASN A 132 9.67 18.33 4.64
N GLY A 133 10.43 17.47 3.95
CA GLY A 133 11.29 16.47 4.59
C GLY A 133 10.55 15.26 5.16
N GLY A 134 9.23 15.19 5.00
CA GLY A 134 8.40 14.05 5.40
C GLY A 134 8.73 12.77 4.65
N MET A 135 8.36 11.64 5.26
CA MET A 135 8.56 10.30 4.70
C MET A 135 7.26 9.61 4.30
N CYS A 136 6.10 10.14 4.72
CA CYS A 136 4.78 9.60 4.44
C CYS A 136 3.76 10.73 4.38
N PHE A 137 2.61 10.42 3.80
CA PHE A 137 1.44 11.31 3.81
C PHE A 137 0.59 11.04 5.04
N ASP A 138 0.20 12.11 5.72
CA ASP A 138 -0.72 12.07 6.85
C ASP A 138 -2.14 12.39 6.39
N GLN A 139 -3.11 11.63 6.87
CA GLN A 139 -4.52 11.86 6.60
C GLN A 139 -4.96 13.23 7.11
N GLN A 140 -5.69 13.98 6.28
CA GLN A 140 -6.24 15.30 6.62
C GLN A 140 -7.76 15.30 6.71
N TYR A 141 -8.43 14.44 5.98
CA TYR A 141 -9.87 14.32 5.95
C TYR A 141 -10.34 13.11 6.79
N PHE A 142 -11.20 13.40 7.76
CA PHE A 142 -11.85 12.42 8.63
C PHE A 142 -13.35 12.68 8.58
N PRO A 143 -14.13 11.88 7.85
CA PRO A 143 -15.56 12.15 7.60
C PRO A 143 -16.39 12.43 8.84
N TYR A 144 -16.15 11.67 9.91
CA TYR A 144 -16.90 11.74 11.15
C TYR A 144 -16.10 12.33 12.32
N LYS A 145 -15.13 13.20 12.01
CA LYS A 145 -14.25 13.79 13.03
C LYS A 145 -15.02 14.51 14.14
N GLU A 146 -16.04 15.29 13.77
CA GLU A 146 -16.79 16.10 14.74
C GLU A 146 -17.91 15.28 15.40
N ASP A 147 -18.65 14.46 14.62
CA ASP A 147 -19.77 13.67 15.12
C ASP A 147 -20.07 12.48 14.20
N TYR A 148 -20.82 11.50 14.70
CA TYR A 148 -21.38 10.41 13.91
C TYR A 148 -22.56 10.91 13.06
N PRO A 149 -22.77 10.33 11.85
CA PRO A 149 -23.91 10.70 11.04
C PRO A 149 -25.21 10.11 11.64
N GLU A 150 -26.36 10.73 11.32
CA GLU A 150 -27.68 10.16 11.68
C GLU A 150 -27.94 8.78 11.06
N ASN A 151 -27.30 8.49 9.93
CA ASN A 151 -27.34 7.19 9.25
C ASN A 151 -26.12 7.02 8.33
N TYR A 152 -25.83 5.80 7.92
CA TYR A 152 -24.64 5.43 7.15
C TYR A 152 -24.90 5.22 5.64
N LYS A 153 -25.92 5.88 5.06
CA LYS A 153 -26.26 5.74 3.62
C LYS A 153 -25.14 6.18 2.68
N ASP A 154 -24.34 7.13 3.10
CA ASP A 154 -23.21 7.67 2.32
C ASP A 154 -21.85 7.15 2.80
N LEU A 155 -21.84 6.06 3.60
CA LEU A 155 -20.60 5.51 4.19
C LEU A 155 -19.58 5.13 3.13
N ASP A 156 -20.00 4.46 2.06
CA ASP A 156 -19.13 4.06 0.95
C ASP A 156 -18.47 5.26 0.25
N LYS A 157 -19.23 6.35 0.06
CA LYS A 157 -18.72 7.61 -0.49
C LYS A 157 -17.70 8.25 0.45
N GLU A 158 -18.00 8.31 1.74
CA GLU A 158 -17.10 8.87 2.75
C GLU A 158 -15.83 8.01 2.94
N MET A 159 -15.97 6.69 2.94
CA MET A 159 -14.81 5.78 2.91
C MET A 159 -13.93 6.00 1.68
N GLY A 160 -14.50 6.31 0.52
CA GLY A 160 -13.75 6.64 -0.69
C GLY A 160 -12.85 7.86 -0.58
N LYS A 161 -13.12 8.77 0.38
CA LYS A 161 -12.29 9.95 0.67
C LYS A 161 -11.23 9.72 1.76
N VAL A 162 -11.27 8.59 2.44
CA VAL A 162 -10.23 8.22 3.41
C VAL A 162 -8.93 7.95 2.65
N ILE A 163 -7.79 8.35 3.23
CA ILE A 163 -6.47 8.26 2.60
C ILE A 163 -6.19 6.88 1.97
N TRP A 164 -6.56 5.79 2.66
CA TRP A 164 -6.30 4.41 2.23
C TRP A 164 -7.18 3.93 1.07
N SER A 165 -8.30 4.60 0.80
CA SER A 165 -9.11 4.36 -0.39
C SER A 165 -8.78 5.34 -1.51
N ALA A 166 -8.53 6.60 -1.17
CA ALA A 166 -8.24 7.65 -2.15
C ALA A 166 -6.85 7.52 -2.78
N MET A 167 -5.90 6.89 -2.07
CA MET A 167 -4.50 6.74 -2.49
C MET A 167 -4.09 5.25 -2.49
N VAL A 168 -5.00 4.39 -2.91
CA VAL A 168 -4.82 2.94 -2.87
C VAL A 168 -3.80 2.45 -3.90
N HIS A 169 -3.00 1.48 -3.51
CA HIS A 169 -1.99 0.87 -4.38
C HIS A 169 -2.53 -0.31 -5.20
N SER A 170 -1.74 -0.76 -6.18
CA SER A 170 -2.06 -1.93 -7.00
C SER A 170 -2.25 -3.20 -6.15
N PRO A 171 -3.19 -4.06 -6.54
CA PRO A 171 -4.02 -3.97 -7.74
C PRO A 171 -5.29 -3.12 -7.58
N TRP A 172 -5.55 -2.59 -6.39
CA TRP A 172 -6.83 -1.97 -6.00
C TRP A 172 -7.08 -0.62 -6.67
N ASP A 173 -6.02 0.08 -7.12
CA ASP A 173 -6.10 1.27 -7.97
C ASP A 173 -6.80 1.01 -9.31
N HIS A 174 -6.89 -0.25 -9.74
CA HIS A 174 -7.61 -0.71 -10.93
C HIS A 174 -9.00 -1.32 -10.63
N SER A 175 -9.44 -1.34 -9.37
CA SER A 175 -10.65 -2.06 -8.93
C SER A 175 -11.95 -1.60 -9.58
N SER A 176 -12.01 -0.37 -10.09
CA SER A 176 -13.16 0.17 -10.83
C SER A 176 -13.19 -0.21 -12.31
N GLU A 177 -12.16 -0.84 -12.84
CA GLU A 177 -12.11 -1.23 -14.25
C GLU A 177 -13.08 -2.39 -14.55
N LYS A 178 -13.73 -2.31 -15.71
CA LYS A 178 -14.73 -3.26 -16.16
C LYS A 178 -14.14 -4.65 -16.24
N TYR A 179 -13.64 -5.41 -16.03
CA TYR A 179 -13.04 -6.77 -16.09
C TYR A 179 -11.87 -6.91 -15.12
N PHE A 180 -11.87 -6.11 -14.06
CA PHE A 180 -10.81 -6.15 -13.08
C PHE A 180 -10.55 -7.56 -12.52
N TRP A 181 -11.60 -8.31 -12.13
CA TRP A 181 -11.45 -9.63 -11.52
C TRP A 181 -10.94 -10.69 -12.49
N GLU A 182 -11.37 -10.65 -13.75
CA GLU A 182 -10.88 -11.52 -14.81
C GLU A 182 -9.40 -11.22 -15.09
N THR A 183 -9.05 -9.95 -15.26
CA THR A 183 -7.68 -9.48 -15.48
C THR A 183 -6.77 -9.87 -14.31
N LEU A 184 -7.20 -9.64 -13.08
CA LEU A 184 -6.47 -10.02 -11.87
C LEU A 184 -6.20 -11.53 -11.85
N ARG A 185 -7.24 -12.34 -12.10
CA ARG A 185 -7.11 -13.80 -12.15
C ARG A 185 -6.12 -14.26 -13.20
N GLU A 186 -6.22 -13.75 -14.43
CA GLU A 186 -5.33 -14.11 -15.53
C GLU A 186 -3.88 -13.75 -15.23
N ARG A 187 -3.62 -12.52 -14.78
CA ARG A 187 -2.29 -12.04 -14.44
C ARG A 187 -1.69 -12.81 -13.24
N CYS A 188 -2.50 -13.12 -12.23
CA CYS A 188 -2.07 -13.97 -11.11
C CYS A 188 -1.66 -15.39 -11.56
N LEU A 189 -2.38 -15.99 -12.51
CA LEU A 189 -2.04 -17.30 -13.05
C LEU A 189 -0.72 -17.27 -13.83
N VAL A 190 -0.49 -16.23 -14.63
CA VAL A 190 0.78 -16.03 -15.33
C VAL A 190 1.91 -15.87 -14.31
N LEU A 191 1.76 -15.01 -13.31
CA LEU A 191 2.76 -14.80 -12.27
C LEU A 191 3.05 -16.10 -11.50
N LYS A 192 2.01 -16.83 -11.09
CA LYS A 192 2.14 -18.12 -10.39
C LYS A 192 2.98 -19.14 -11.16
N ASN A 193 2.82 -19.17 -12.48
CA ASN A 193 3.52 -20.11 -13.36
C ASN A 193 4.95 -19.65 -13.70
N SER A 194 5.29 -18.39 -13.48
CA SER A 194 6.62 -17.81 -13.76
C SER A 194 7.59 -17.87 -12.57
N THR A 195 7.12 -18.29 -11.39
CA THR A 195 7.94 -18.28 -10.17
C THR A 195 7.60 -19.40 -9.21
N ASP A 196 8.60 -19.85 -8.44
CA ASP A 196 8.44 -20.79 -7.32
C ASP A 196 8.13 -20.07 -5.99
N ARG A 197 8.04 -18.74 -5.98
CA ARG A 197 7.68 -17.97 -4.81
C ARG A 197 6.20 -18.12 -4.49
N ALA A 198 5.85 -17.97 -3.21
CA ALA A 198 4.47 -17.76 -2.79
C ALA A 198 3.96 -16.42 -3.30
N LEU A 199 2.66 -16.34 -3.56
CA LEU A 199 2.01 -15.08 -3.94
C LEU A 199 1.15 -14.59 -2.78
N MET A 200 1.21 -13.29 -2.51
CA MET A 200 0.41 -12.63 -1.49
C MET A 200 -0.34 -11.44 -2.10
N ILE A 201 -1.56 -11.23 -1.64
CA ILE A 201 -2.37 -10.05 -1.93
C ILE A 201 -2.91 -9.53 -0.61
N THR A 202 -2.80 -8.23 -0.38
CA THR A 202 -3.39 -7.58 0.78
C THR A 202 -4.80 -7.13 0.43
N CYS A 203 -5.78 -7.62 1.18
CA CYS A 203 -7.16 -7.12 1.14
C CYS A 203 -7.40 -6.36 2.45
N GLY A 204 -7.81 -5.11 2.36
CA GLY A 204 -8.23 -4.35 3.54
C GLY A 204 -9.47 -4.98 4.17
N CYS A 205 -9.45 -5.25 5.48
CA CYS A 205 -10.59 -5.73 6.27
C CYS A 205 -10.39 -5.34 7.73
N ASN A 206 -9.96 -4.11 7.96
CA ASN A 206 -9.48 -3.65 9.27
C ASN A 206 -10.58 -2.86 9.98
N PHE A 207 -11.61 -3.52 10.52
CA PHE A 207 -12.75 -2.83 11.17
C PHE A 207 -12.31 -1.74 12.16
N PHE A 208 -11.38 -2.07 13.06
CA PHE A 208 -10.87 -1.11 14.03
C PHE A 208 -10.17 0.08 13.36
N GLU A 209 -9.31 -0.17 12.38
CA GLU A 209 -8.58 0.90 11.69
C GLU A 209 -9.51 1.78 10.87
N TRP A 210 -10.55 1.21 10.22
CA TRP A 210 -11.56 2.01 9.52
C TRP A 210 -12.28 2.96 10.45
N GLY A 211 -12.63 2.53 11.66
CA GLY A 211 -13.17 3.41 12.67
C GLY A 211 -12.24 4.59 12.99
N THR A 212 -10.94 4.33 13.12
CA THR A 212 -9.95 5.39 13.37
C THR A 212 -9.74 6.32 12.17
N PHE A 213 -9.90 5.82 10.94
CA PHE A 213 -9.78 6.64 9.73
C PHE A 213 -11.01 7.51 9.47
N LEU A 214 -12.18 7.07 9.88
CA LEU A 214 -13.43 7.80 9.73
C LEU A 214 -13.61 8.84 10.85
N ARG A 215 -13.36 8.45 12.09
CA ARG A 215 -13.65 9.21 13.32
C ARG A 215 -12.44 9.97 13.86
N ARG A 216 -11.22 9.70 13.40
CA ARG A 216 -9.92 10.02 13.99
C ARG A 216 -9.62 9.16 15.23
N MET A 217 -8.37 8.73 15.37
CA MET A 217 -7.98 7.71 16.34
C MET A 217 -8.35 8.06 17.78
N GLU A 218 -8.04 9.27 18.23
CA GLU A 218 -8.31 9.69 19.60
C GLU A 218 -9.81 9.72 19.93
N ASN A 219 -10.65 10.20 19.00
CA ASN A 219 -12.09 10.20 19.19
C ASN A 219 -12.64 8.78 19.22
N TYR A 220 -12.26 7.94 18.23
CA TYR A 220 -12.75 6.57 18.14
C TYR A 220 -12.37 5.73 19.37
N LEU A 221 -11.16 5.91 19.92
CA LEU A 221 -10.74 5.22 21.15
C LEU A 221 -11.56 5.67 22.38
N MET A 222 -11.91 6.95 22.47
CA MET A 222 -12.79 7.47 23.53
C MET A 222 -14.20 6.91 23.36
N ASP A 223 -14.73 6.92 22.13
CA ASP A 223 -16.08 6.49 21.80
C ASP A 223 -16.33 5.01 22.10
N ILE A 224 -15.30 4.14 22.05
CA ILE A 224 -15.43 2.73 22.48
C ILE A 224 -15.95 2.62 23.92
N TYR A 225 -15.64 3.60 24.76
CA TYR A 225 -16.10 3.65 26.14
C TYR A 225 -17.30 4.59 26.35
N GLU A 226 -17.29 5.75 25.71
CA GLU A 226 -18.29 6.83 25.95
C GLU A 226 -19.54 6.65 25.08
N GLU A 227 -19.37 6.17 23.82
CA GLU A 227 -20.41 6.04 22.79
C GLU A 227 -20.43 4.62 22.15
N PRO A 228 -20.43 3.52 22.93
CA PRO A 228 -20.27 2.17 22.39
C PRO A 228 -21.35 1.77 21.38
N GLU A 229 -22.56 2.33 21.50
CA GLU A 229 -23.65 2.09 20.55
C GLU A 229 -23.37 2.68 19.17
N GLN A 230 -22.72 3.84 19.11
CA GLN A 230 -22.30 4.47 17.86
C GLN A 230 -21.16 3.68 17.18
N VAL A 231 -20.22 3.21 17.98
CA VAL A 231 -19.12 2.37 17.49
C VAL A 231 -19.66 1.04 16.91
N LEU A 232 -20.63 0.42 17.58
CA LEU A 232 -21.27 -0.80 17.06
C LEU A 232 -22.04 -0.50 15.76
N ALA A 233 -22.82 0.57 15.72
CA ALA A 233 -23.58 0.95 14.54
C ALA A 233 -22.68 1.30 13.32
N LEU A 234 -21.47 1.83 13.57
CA LEU A 234 -20.50 2.08 12.50
C LEU A 234 -19.91 0.78 11.93
N ASN A 235 -19.80 -0.26 12.76
CA ASN A 235 -19.16 -1.53 12.37
C ASN A 235 -20.15 -2.56 11.80
N ASP A 236 -21.47 -2.35 11.93
CA ASP A 236 -22.55 -3.19 11.38
C ASP A 236 -22.82 -2.88 9.89
#